data_e16677169420d990ff24320fcb58028e
#
_entry.id   e16677169420d990ff24320fcb58028e
#
_cell.length_a   1.000
_cell.length_b   1.000
_cell.length_c   1.000
_cell.angle_alpha   90.00
_cell.angle_beta   90.00
_cell.angle_gamma   90.00
#
_symmetry.space_group_name_H-M   'P 1'
#
loop_
_entity.id
_entity.type
_entity.pdbx_description
1 polymer ?
#
loop_
_entity_poly.entity_id
_entity_poly.type
_entity_poly.pdbx_seq_one_letter_code
_entity_poly.pdbx_strand_id
1 'polypeptide(L)'
;MTRPFKVLGIQQIAIGGPSKERLKKLWVGMFGLAVTGNYVSERENVDEDITQMGSGPFKVEVDLMQPLDPAKKPAVHEPPLNHVGLWIDDLPKAVEWLTAQGVRFAPGGIRKGAAGFDITFLHPKANEQFPIAGEGVLIELVQAPPDVIAAYAGLG
;
A
#
# COMPACT_ATOMS: atom_id res chain seq x y z
N MET A 1 26.52 -6.66 1.40
CA MET A 1 25.64 -6.96 0.25
C MET A 1 24.93 -5.69 -0.18
N THR A 2 25.17 -5.24 -1.39
CA THR A 2 24.59 -3.98 -1.87
C THR A 2 23.18 -4.20 -2.39
N ARG A 3 22.22 -3.48 -1.83
CA ARG A 3 20.83 -3.52 -2.28
C ARG A 3 20.71 -2.82 -3.65
N PRO A 4 20.15 -3.47 -4.68
CA PRO A 4 20.11 -2.93 -6.05
C PRO A 4 18.93 -1.99 -6.34
N PHE A 5 18.18 -1.59 -5.32
CA PHE A 5 17.03 -0.69 -5.40
C PHE A 5 16.97 0.23 -4.19
N LYS A 6 16.13 1.25 -4.26
CA LYS A 6 15.88 2.17 -3.15
C LYS A 6 14.41 2.15 -2.75
N VAL A 7 14.19 2.18 -1.44
CA VAL A 7 12.89 2.56 -0.87
C VAL A 7 12.91 4.07 -0.72
N LEU A 8 12.05 4.76 -1.46
CA LEU A 8 12.08 6.22 -1.56
C LEU A 8 11.27 6.88 -0.44
N GLY A 9 10.10 6.35 -0.15
CA GLY A 9 9.21 6.90 0.87
C GLY A 9 7.88 6.17 0.92
N ILE A 10 6.96 6.66 1.75
CA ILE A 10 5.61 6.13 1.87
C ILE A 10 4.77 6.65 0.70
N GLN A 11 4.13 5.73 -0.02
CA GLN A 11 3.19 6.06 -1.09
C GLN A 11 1.76 6.17 -0.53
N GLN A 12 1.36 5.23 0.34
CA GLN A 12 0.03 5.21 0.93
C GLN A 12 0.00 4.53 2.29
N ILE A 13 -1.04 4.85 3.06
CA ILE A 13 -1.50 4.07 4.20
C ILE A 13 -2.98 3.75 3.98
N ALA A 14 -3.36 2.48 4.18
CA ALA A 14 -4.74 2.04 4.04
C ALA A 14 -5.31 1.69 5.40
N ILE A 15 -6.38 2.35 5.76
CA ILE A 15 -7.02 2.25 7.07
C ILE A 15 -8.44 1.71 6.88
N GLY A 16 -8.73 0.60 7.54
CA GLY A 16 -10.03 -0.02 7.51
C GLY A 16 -10.84 0.24 8.78
N GLY A 17 -12.14 0.33 8.61
CA GLY A 17 -13.09 0.44 9.71
C GLY A 17 -14.43 -0.16 9.30
N PRO A 18 -15.34 -0.37 10.28
CA PRO A 18 -16.68 -0.88 9.96
C PRO A 18 -17.53 0.12 9.20
N SER A 19 -17.16 1.41 9.22
CA SER A 19 -17.88 2.48 8.51
C SER A 19 -16.90 3.51 7.94
N LYS A 20 -16.89 3.61 6.64
CA LYS A 20 -16.14 4.62 5.90
C LYS A 20 -16.53 6.05 6.29
N GLU A 21 -17.80 6.30 6.52
CA GLU A 21 -18.30 7.61 6.93
C GLU A 21 -17.73 8.03 8.32
N ARG A 22 -17.53 7.09 9.23
CA ARG A 22 -16.88 7.38 10.52
C ARG A 22 -15.42 7.75 10.35
N LEU A 23 -14.71 7.05 9.46
CA LEU A 23 -13.33 7.39 9.11
C LEU A 23 -13.24 8.78 8.48
N LYS A 24 -14.15 9.10 7.56
CA LYS A 24 -14.21 10.40 6.89
C LYS A 24 -14.46 11.56 7.84
N LYS A 25 -15.23 11.38 8.90
CA LYS A 25 -15.41 12.44 9.91
C LYS A 25 -14.08 12.93 10.48
N LEU A 26 -13.16 12.01 10.76
CA LEU A 26 -11.83 12.36 11.27
C LEU A 26 -10.92 12.85 10.14
N TRP A 27 -10.68 11.99 9.15
CA TRP A 27 -9.64 12.23 8.15
C TRP A 27 -9.98 13.37 7.19
N VAL A 28 -11.21 13.42 6.70
CA VAL A 28 -11.66 14.48 5.79
C VAL A 28 -12.18 15.67 6.59
N GLY A 29 -13.09 15.45 7.55
CA GLY A 29 -13.75 16.52 8.28
C GLY A 29 -12.85 17.27 9.24
N MET A 30 -12.05 16.56 10.04
CA MET A 30 -11.21 17.19 11.07
C MET A 30 -9.79 17.48 10.58
N PHE A 31 -9.18 16.53 9.86
CA PHE A 31 -7.81 16.69 9.35
C PHE A 31 -7.75 17.41 8.00
N GLY A 32 -8.89 17.54 7.31
CA GLY A 32 -8.96 18.32 6.08
C GLY A 32 -8.39 17.63 4.83
N LEU A 33 -8.27 16.30 4.82
CA LEU A 33 -7.79 15.59 3.64
C LEU A 33 -8.80 15.70 2.49
N ALA A 34 -8.28 15.89 1.28
CA ALA A 34 -9.12 15.91 0.09
C ALA A 34 -9.45 14.49 -0.38
N VAL A 35 -10.71 14.24 -0.67
CA VAL A 35 -11.13 12.99 -1.35
C VAL A 35 -10.82 13.14 -2.84
N THR A 36 -10.00 12.24 -3.38
CA THR A 36 -9.56 12.27 -4.78
C THR A 36 -10.14 11.15 -5.63
N GLY A 37 -10.73 10.13 -5.02
CA GLY A 37 -11.32 9.02 -5.74
C GLY A 37 -12.10 8.08 -4.83
N ASN A 38 -12.74 7.10 -5.49
CA ASN A 38 -13.43 6.00 -4.85
C ASN A 38 -13.15 4.71 -5.62
N TYR A 39 -12.99 3.61 -4.92
CA TYR A 39 -12.78 2.29 -5.51
C TYR A 39 -13.67 1.28 -4.79
N VAL A 40 -14.40 0.48 -5.58
CA VAL A 40 -15.27 -0.58 -5.06
C VAL A 40 -14.90 -1.89 -5.74
N SER A 41 -14.69 -2.94 -4.96
CA SER A 41 -14.37 -4.27 -5.46
C SER A 41 -15.07 -5.35 -4.67
N GLU A 42 -15.96 -6.09 -5.32
CA GLU A 42 -16.61 -7.26 -4.71
C GLU A 42 -15.60 -8.38 -4.43
N ARG A 43 -14.61 -8.57 -5.32
CA ARG A 43 -13.55 -9.57 -5.14
C ARG A 43 -12.72 -9.30 -3.89
N GLU A 44 -12.41 -8.03 -3.64
CA GLU A 44 -11.64 -7.60 -2.47
C GLU A 44 -12.53 -7.27 -1.28
N ASN A 45 -13.84 -7.37 -1.45
CA ASN A 45 -14.83 -7.05 -0.41
C ASN A 45 -14.62 -5.65 0.18
N VAL A 46 -14.43 -4.66 -0.67
CA VAL A 46 -14.06 -3.30 -0.23
C VAL A 46 -14.84 -2.22 -0.95
N ASP A 47 -15.22 -1.21 -0.20
CA ASP A 47 -15.58 0.13 -0.66
C ASP A 47 -14.63 1.12 0.01
N GLU A 48 -13.79 1.79 -0.78
CA GLU A 48 -12.79 2.72 -0.26
C GLU A 48 -12.91 4.10 -0.89
N ASP A 49 -12.68 5.12 -0.07
CA ASP A 49 -12.42 6.47 -0.54
C ASP A 49 -10.92 6.74 -0.48
N ILE A 50 -10.38 7.18 -1.60
CA ILE A 50 -8.98 7.57 -1.70
C ILE A 50 -8.87 9.03 -1.31
N THR A 51 -8.08 9.31 -0.27
CA THR A 51 -7.79 10.66 0.18
C THR A 51 -6.30 10.97 0.05
N GLN A 52 -5.91 12.21 0.25
CA GLN A 52 -4.53 12.61 0.02
C GLN A 52 -4.08 13.64 1.05
N MET A 53 -2.87 13.42 1.58
CA MET A 53 -2.11 14.39 2.36
C MET A 53 -1.03 15.01 1.47
N GLY A 54 -0.92 16.33 1.49
CA GLY A 54 0.04 17.06 0.68
C GLY A 54 -0.32 17.04 -0.80
N SER A 55 0.66 17.42 -1.64
CA SER A 55 0.51 17.51 -3.09
C SER A 55 1.83 17.24 -3.78
N GLY A 56 1.79 17.04 -5.11
CA GLY A 56 2.97 16.75 -5.90
C GLY A 56 3.60 15.39 -5.62
N PRO A 57 4.92 15.24 -5.89
CA PRO A 57 5.58 13.95 -5.81
C PRO A 57 5.76 13.39 -4.38
N PHE A 58 5.59 14.23 -3.36
CA PHE A 58 5.70 13.84 -1.95
C PHE A 58 4.34 13.59 -1.27
N LYS A 59 3.25 13.69 -2.02
CA LYS A 59 1.93 13.38 -1.47
C LYS A 59 1.87 11.94 -0.95
N VAL A 60 1.09 11.73 0.10
CA VAL A 60 0.77 10.41 0.62
C VAL A 60 -0.73 10.18 0.49
N GLU A 61 -1.13 9.07 -0.12
CA GLU A 61 -2.53 8.67 -0.14
C GLU A 61 -2.91 8.04 1.22
N VAL A 62 -4.13 8.33 1.65
CA VAL A 62 -4.75 7.68 2.80
C VAL A 62 -6.06 7.07 2.33
N ASP A 63 -6.07 5.75 2.20
CA ASP A 63 -7.23 5.01 1.74
C ASP A 63 -8.12 4.66 2.93
N LEU A 64 -9.37 5.08 2.87
CA LEU A 64 -10.36 4.86 3.92
C LEU A 64 -11.31 3.75 3.47
N MET A 65 -11.20 2.58 4.09
CA MET A 65 -11.80 1.34 3.65
C MET A 65 -12.91 0.86 4.58
N GLN A 66 -13.99 0.35 4.01
CA GLN A 66 -14.97 -0.47 4.73
C GLN A 66 -15.25 -1.74 3.94
N PRO A 67 -15.61 -2.86 4.62
CA PRO A 67 -16.06 -4.05 3.90
C PRO A 67 -17.43 -3.80 3.25
N LEU A 68 -17.66 -4.38 2.07
CA LEU A 68 -18.99 -4.45 1.48
C LEU A 68 -19.90 -5.36 2.31
N ASP A 69 -19.34 -6.48 2.77
CA ASP A 69 -20.00 -7.41 3.68
C ASP A 69 -19.05 -7.73 4.84
N PRO A 70 -19.33 -7.24 6.06
CA PRO A 70 -18.44 -7.45 7.20
C PRO A 70 -18.33 -8.91 7.66
N ALA A 71 -19.23 -9.81 7.20
CA ALA A 71 -19.16 -11.23 7.50
C ALA A 71 -18.28 -12.02 6.51
N LYS A 72 -17.86 -11.40 5.41
CA LYS A 72 -17.04 -12.04 4.37
C LYS A 72 -15.56 -11.65 4.48
N LYS A 73 -14.73 -12.45 3.83
CA LYS A 73 -13.32 -12.15 3.65
C LYS A 73 -13.04 -11.72 2.20
N PRO A 74 -12.03 -10.88 1.98
CA PRO A 74 -11.13 -10.29 2.97
C PRO A 74 -11.84 -9.38 3.97
N ALA A 75 -11.44 -9.43 5.24
CA ALA A 75 -11.93 -8.52 6.27
C ALA A 75 -11.03 -7.27 6.28
N VAL A 76 -11.34 -6.31 5.41
CA VAL A 76 -10.47 -5.13 5.18
C VAL A 76 -10.34 -4.19 6.38
N HIS A 77 -11.19 -4.34 7.38
CA HIS A 77 -11.20 -3.58 8.63
C HIS A 77 -10.49 -4.28 9.79
N GLU A 78 -9.92 -5.47 9.56
CA GLU A 78 -9.25 -6.28 10.58
C GLU A 78 -7.93 -6.86 10.04
N PRO A 79 -6.77 -6.33 10.48
CA PRO A 79 -6.58 -5.21 11.42
C PRO A 79 -6.94 -3.85 10.79
N PRO A 80 -7.19 -2.81 11.61
CA PRO A 80 -7.53 -1.48 11.10
C PRO A 80 -6.47 -0.84 10.20
N LEU A 81 -5.19 -1.04 10.49
CA LEU A 81 -4.12 -0.73 9.53
C LEU A 81 -4.05 -1.87 8.53
N ASN A 82 -4.71 -1.70 7.38
CA ASN A 82 -4.79 -2.73 6.36
C ASN A 82 -3.43 -2.98 5.70
N HIS A 83 -2.79 -1.92 5.19
CA HIS A 83 -1.46 -2.01 4.63
C HIS A 83 -0.75 -0.65 4.56
N VAL A 84 0.56 -0.73 4.33
CA VAL A 84 1.42 0.42 4.04
C VAL A 84 2.03 0.22 2.67
N GLY A 85 1.94 1.23 1.81
CA GLY A 85 2.54 1.25 0.48
C GLY A 85 3.84 2.05 0.47
N LEU A 86 4.86 1.51 -0.17
CA LEU A 86 6.20 2.11 -0.26
C LEU A 86 6.57 2.36 -1.72
N TRP A 87 7.06 3.56 -2.03
CA TRP A 87 7.66 3.84 -3.32
C TRP A 87 8.99 3.12 -3.50
N ILE A 88 9.14 2.40 -4.60
CA ILE A 88 10.35 1.67 -4.99
C ILE A 88 10.81 2.20 -6.36
N ASP A 89 12.09 2.48 -6.49
CA ASP A 89 12.65 3.02 -7.74
C ASP A 89 12.74 1.98 -8.87
N ASP A 90 12.98 0.70 -8.52
CA ASP A 90 13.04 -0.40 -9.49
C ASP A 90 12.39 -1.64 -8.88
N LEU A 91 11.10 -1.79 -9.11
CA LEU A 91 10.30 -2.86 -8.51
C LEU A 91 10.73 -4.26 -8.94
N PRO A 92 11.02 -4.54 -10.24
CA PRO A 92 11.49 -5.87 -10.63
C PRO A 92 12.78 -6.29 -9.92
N LYS A 93 13.78 -5.40 -9.84
CA LYS A 93 15.02 -5.67 -9.10
C LYS A 93 14.78 -5.87 -7.61
N ALA A 94 13.86 -5.08 -7.03
CA ALA A 94 13.50 -5.23 -5.63
C ALA A 94 12.93 -6.62 -5.36
N VAL A 95 11.99 -7.06 -6.15
CA VAL A 95 11.34 -8.38 -5.99
C VAL A 95 12.36 -9.51 -6.13
N GLU A 96 13.21 -9.47 -7.16
CA GLU A 96 14.25 -10.48 -7.39
C GLU A 96 15.20 -10.57 -6.19
N TRP A 97 15.74 -9.42 -5.77
CA TRP A 97 16.69 -9.38 -4.68
C TRP A 97 16.08 -9.78 -3.33
N LEU A 98 14.91 -9.25 -2.99
CA LEU A 98 14.20 -9.58 -1.75
C LEU A 98 13.84 -11.08 -1.67
N THR A 99 13.39 -11.65 -2.79
CA THR A 99 13.11 -13.10 -2.88
C THR A 99 14.37 -13.91 -2.61
N ALA A 100 15.50 -13.52 -3.20
CA ALA A 100 16.79 -14.17 -2.99
C ALA A 100 17.28 -14.06 -1.53
N GLN A 101 16.83 -13.02 -0.80
CA GLN A 101 17.13 -12.86 0.63
C GLN A 101 16.16 -13.63 1.54
N GLY A 102 15.18 -14.35 0.99
CA GLY A 102 14.21 -15.12 1.77
C GLY A 102 12.97 -14.33 2.21
N VAL A 103 12.67 -13.23 1.55
CA VAL A 103 11.44 -12.46 1.82
C VAL A 103 10.24 -13.12 1.16
N ARG A 104 9.17 -13.29 1.93
CA ARG A 104 7.92 -13.87 1.47
C ARG A 104 7.02 -12.83 0.82
N PHE A 105 6.67 -13.07 -0.44
CA PHE A 105 5.65 -12.29 -1.15
C PHE A 105 4.28 -12.98 -1.08
N ALA A 106 3.22 -12.18 -1.10
CA ALA A 106 1.87 -12.67 -1.29
C ALA A 106 1.68 -13.16 -2.74
N PRO A 107 0.73 -14.07 -2.99
CA PRO A 107 0.43 -14.53 -4.35
C PRO A 107 0.00 -13.39 -5.28
N GLY A 108 0.34 -13.51 -6.57
CA GLY A 108 -0.10 -12.59 -7.62
C GLY A 108 1.02 -11.88 -8.37
N GLY A 109 2.24 -11.87 -7.84
CA GLY A 109 3.39 -11.23 -8.50
C GLY A 109 3.21 -9.73 -8.74
N ILE A 110 4.03 -9.17 -9.62
CA ILE A 110 3.92 -7.76 -10.04
C ILE A 110 2.70 -7.62 -10.96
N ARG A 111 1.83 -6.66 -10.66
CA ARG A 111 0.61 -6.37 -11.41
C ARG A 111 0.22 -4.90 -11.27
N LYS A 112 -0.71 -4.43 -12.10
CA LYS A 112 -1.28 -3.07 -11.96
C LYS A 112 -2.14 -2.97 -10.71
N GLY A 113 -1.84 -1.98 -9.87
CA GLY A 113 -2.66 -1.60 -8.72
C GLY A 113 -3.77 -0.62 -9.07
N ALA A 114 -4.59 -0.27 -8.07
CA ALA A 114 -5.74 0.63 -8.24
C ALA A 114 -5.35 2.02 -8.77
N ALA A 115 -4.17 2.52 -8.41
CA ALA A 115 -3.66 3.81 -8.88
C ALA A 115 -2.96 3.76 -10.25
N GLY A 116 -2.91 2.59 -10.91
CA GLY A 116 -2.30 2.40 -12.23
C GLY A 116 -0.80 2.12 -12.24
N PHE A 117 -0.15 2.08 -11.09
CA PHE A 117 1.26 1.71 -10.95
C PHE A 117 1.42 0.19 -10.84
N ASP A 118 2.59 -0.31 -11.21
CA ASP A 118 2.96 -1.69 -10.93
C ASP A 118 3.18 -1.86 -9.43
N ILE A 119 2.60 -2.92 -8.89
CA ILE A 119 2.64 -3.22 -7.46
C ILE A 119 2.91 -4.70 -7.20
N THR A 120 3.35 -5.00 -5.99
CA THR A 120 3.30 -6.34 -5.40
C THR A 120 3.21 -6.23 -3.88
N PHE A 121 2.87 -7.32 -3.21
CA PHE A 121 2.72 -7.32 -1.75
C PHE A 121 3.69 -8.29 -1.09
N LEU A 122 4.33 -7.83 0.00
CA LEU A 122 4.98 -8.72 0.95
C LEU A 122 3.90 -9.35 1.84
N HIS A 123 4.04 -10.65 2.08
CA HIS A 123 3.15 -11.37 2.97
C HIS A 123 3.38 -10.92 4.44
N PRO A 124 2.33 -10.75 5.25
CA PRO A 124 2.49 -10.38 6.66
C PRO A 124 3.07 -11.50 7.54
N LYS A 125 3.05 -12.75 7.08
CA LYS A 125 3.54 -13.91 7.84
C LYS A 125 4.63 -14.65 7.08
N ALA A 126 5.72 -14.95 7.76
CA ALA A 126 6.80 -15.80 7.26
C ALA A 126 6.37 -17.28 7.15
N ASN A 127 7.19 -18.09 6.49
CA ASN A 127 7.10 -19.54 6.48
C ASN A 127 8.52 -20.14 6.45
N GLU A 128 8.62 -21.48 6.44
CA GLU A 128 9.94 -22.16 6.47
C GLU A 128 10.79 -21.84 5.25
N GLN A 129 10.18 -21.73 4.06
CA GLN A 129 10.89 -21.44 2.83
C GLN A 129 11.32 -19.97 2.74
N PHE A 130 10.48 -19.05 3.24
CA PHE A 130 10.72 -17.62 3.24
C PHE A 130 10.57 -17.07 4.68
N PRO A 131 11.68 -17.04 5.44
CA PRO A 131 11.64 -16.71 6.87
C PRO A 131 11.51 -15.22 7.18
N ILE A 132 11.52 -14.35 6.16
CA ILE A 132 11.39 -12.89 6.32
C ILE A 132 10.04 -12.44 5.74
N ALA A 133 9.28 -11.69 6.53
CA ALA A 133 7.96 -11.19 6.13
C ALA A 133 7.65 -9.86 6.84
N GLY A 134 6.42 -9.38 6.71
CA GLY A 134 5.99 -8.11 7.30
C GLY A 134 5.70 -8.13 8.80
N GLU A 135 5.86 -9.27 9.47
CA GLU A 135 5.63 -9.43 10.91
C GLU A 135 4.27 -8.88 11.38
N GLY A 136 3.23 -9.27 10.65
CA GLY A 136 1.84 -8.85 10.90
C GLY A 136 1.38 -7.66 10.07
N VAL A 137 2.29 -6.98 9.34
CA VAL A 137 1.94 -5.87 8.45
C VAL A 137 1.96 -6.33 7.01
N LEU A 138 0.87 -6.09 6.28
CA LEU A 138 0.84 -6.22 4.82
C LEU A 138 1.54 -5.00 4.22
N ILE A 139 2.56 -5.23 3.40
CA ILE A 139 3.35 -4.15 2.81
C ILE A 139 3.21 -4.21 1.29
N GLU A 140 2.74 -3.12 0.70
CA GLU A 140 2.67 -2.93 -0.74
C GLU A 140 3.95 -2.27 -1.24
N LEU A 141 4.59 -2.85 -2.25
CA LEU A 141 5.68 -2.22 -2.98
C LEU A 141 5.13 -1.65 -4.28
N VAL A 142 5.35 -0.37 -4.51
CA VAL A 142 4.79 0.39 -5.63
C VAL A 142 5.91 0.94 -6.48
N GLN A 143 5.90 0.64 -7.79
CA GLN A 143 6.87 1.24 -8.73
C GLN A 143 6.68 2.73 -8.78
N ALA A 144 7.68 3.48 -8.36
CA ALA A 144 7.64 4.94 -8.43
C ALA A 144 7.71 5.44 -9.88
N PRO A 145 6.89 6.43 -10.26
CA PRO A 145 7.02 7.09 -11.56
C PRO A 145 8.25 7.99 -11.61
N PRO A 146 8.71 8.39 -12.81
CA PRO A 146 9.94 9.18 -12.97
C PRO A 146 10.00 10.49 -12.18
N ASP A 147 8.89 11.20 -12.05
CA ASP A 147 8.81 12.45 -11.29
C ASP A 147 9.03 12.24 -9.78
N VAL A 148 8.50 11.16 -9.24
CA VAL A 148 8.71 10.76 -7.83
C VAL A 148 10.17 10.37 -7.62
N ILE A 149 10.74 9.53 -8.49
CA ILE A 149 12.15 9.14 -8.40
C ILE A 149 13.07 10.37 -8.42
N ALA A 150 12.83 11.30 -9.34
CA ALA A 150 13.62 12.54 -9.46
C ALA A 150 13.48 13.43 -8.22
N ALA A 151 12.26 13.58 -7.68
CA ALA A 151 12.01 14.39 -6.49
C ALA A 151 12.74 13.84 -5.25
N TYR A 152 12.68 12.54 -5.01
CA TYR A 152 13.38 11.92 -3.88
C TYR A 152 14.90 11.91 -4.07
N ALA A 153 15.40 11.82 -5.30
CA ALA A 153 16.85 11.93 -5.59
C ALA A 153 17.42 13.28 -5.20
N GLY A 154 16.61 14.35 -5.25
CA GLY A 154 17.02 15.69 -4.85
C GLY A 154 17.15 15.90 -3.33
N LEU A 155 16.72 14.94 -2.52
CA LEU A 155 16.79 15.00 -1.05
C LEU A 155 18.03 14.31 -0.46
N GLY A 156 18.75 13.53 -1.27
CA GLY A 156 19.83 12.62 -0.84
C GLY A 156 21.21 13.22 -0.75
#